data_c4ddc6c0479e7ca58aeaedd58781356f
#
_entry.id   c4ddc6c0479e7ca58aeaedd58781356f
#
_cell.length_a   1.000
_cell.length_b   1.000
_cell.length_c   1.000
_cell.angle_alpha   90.00
_cell.angle_beta   90.00
_cell.angle_gamma   90.00
#
_symmetry.space_group_name_H-M   'P 1'
#
loop_
_entity.id
_entity.type
_entity.pdbx_description
1 polymer ?
#
loop_
_entity_poly.entity_id
_entity_poly.type
_entity_poly.pdbx_seq_one_letter_code
_entity_poly.pdbx_strand_id
1 'polypeptide(L)'
;VAASARTTSKLLGLAGLRVVFSAGAPVASETLRAISELAPGATLHTPYGMTEVLPVADIDLAAIELAERDDPNGGVCVGRPVVGAEVRIAEIDFDAEDVPPELATGSMGEILIRAPWVSDGYLGVWATERAARPGPVGDWHRSGDVGHLDAEGRLWVEGRAVHVIHTAAGPVTSVPVERAVERALGVARVAAVGVGPVGSQQLVIVVEDRDATDGPAGSDLAASVRQAISEPVASVLTVGRLPVDIRHNAKIDRAVVASWAGDVLAGRRVRNLSRWR
;
A
#
# COMPACT_ATOMS: atom_id res chain seq x y z
N VAL A 1 -17.89 -3.79 11.63
CA VAL A 1 -18.66 -3.88 10.35
C VAL A 1 -19.14 -5.31 10.14
N ALA A 2 -18.29 -6.35 10.20
CA ALA A 2 -18.69 -7.73 9.95
C ALA A 2 -19.74 -8.27 10.96
N ALA A 3 -19.65 -7.93 12.25
CA ALA A 3 -20.61 -8.35 13.26
C ALA A 3 -22.01 -7.72 13.05
N SER A 4 -22.07 -6.46 12.63
CA SER A 4 -23.33 -5.78 12.28
C SER A 4 -23.92 -6.35 10.98
N ALA A 5 -23.08 -6.73 10.02
CA ALA A 5 -23.48 -7.31 8.76
C ALA A 5 -24.06 -8.73 8.91
N ARG A 6 -23.55 -9.56 9.84
CA ARG A 6 -24.10 -10.91 10.10
C ARG A 6 -25.57 -10.89 10.55
N THR A 7 -25.97 -9.88 11.30
CA THR A 7 -27.38 -9.71 11.68
C THR A 7 -28.23 -9.23 10.50
N THR A 8 -27.65 -8.41 9.62
CA THR A 8 -28.33 -7.82 8.47
C THR A 8 -28.43 -8.81 7.29
N SER A 9 -27.46 -9.75 7.13
CA SER A 9 -27.44 -10.70 6.01
C SER A 9 -28.59 -11.71 6.07
N LYS A 10 -29.02 -12.12 7.26
CA LYS A 10 -30.24 -12.93 7.44
C LYS A 10 -31.50 -12.19 6.97
N LEU A 11 -31.47 -10.85 6.89
CA LEU A 11 -32.59 -10.02 6.50
C LEU A 11 -32.53 -9.58 5.02
N LEU A 12 -31.35 -9.55 4.39
CA LEU A 12 -31.18 -8.95 3.06
C LEU A 12 -31.00 -9.95 1.91
N GLY A 13 -30.91 -11.26 2.19
CA GLY A 13 -30.88 -12.28 1.13
C GLY A 13 -29.73 -12.12 0.13
N LEU A 14 -28.47 -11.92 0.58
CA LEU A 14 -27.30 -11.78 -0.30
C LEU A 14 -26.95 -13.06 -1.07
N ALA A 15 -27.70 -14.14 -0.87
CA ALA A 15 -27.50 -15.41 -1.57
C ALA A 15 -27.66 -15.34 -3.11
N GLY A 16 -28.30 -14.27 -3.61
CA GLY A 16 -28.46 -14.04 -5.05
C GLY A 16 -27.27 -13.33 -5.72
N LEU A 17 -26.28 -12.85 -4.95
CA LEU A 17 -25.09 -12.22 -5.52
C LEU A 17 -24.20 -13.28 -6.18
N ARG A 18 -23.68 -12.96 -7.35
CA ARG A 18 -22.74 -13.80 -8.12
C ARG A 18 -21.32 -13.27 -8.09
N VAL A 19 -21.17 -11.97 -8.02
CA VAL A 19 -19.87 -11.28 -8.00
C VAL A 19 -19.95 -10.12 -7.03
N VAL A 20 -18.89 -9.93 -6.24
CA VAL A 20 -18.69 -8.76 -5.37
C VAL A 20 -17.33 -8.16 -5.67
N PHE A 21 -17.29 -6.88 -5.97
CA PHE A 21 -16.04 -6.11 -6.12
C PHE A 21 -15.80 -5.23 -4.90
N SER A 22 -14.57 -5.25 -4.39
CA SER A 22 -14.12 -4.35 -3.33
C SER A 22 -12.84 -3.66 -3.79
N ALA A 23 -12.86 -2.33 -3.89
CA ALA A 23 -11.76 -1.54 -4.43
C ALA A 23 -11.55 -0.23 -3.66
N GLY A 24 -10.54 0.55 -4.06
CA GLY A 24 -10.22 1.87 -3.50
C GLY A 24 -9.11 1.86 -2.44
N ALA A 25 -8.84 0.72 -1.82
CA ALA A 25 -7.70 0.48 -0.95
C ALA A 25 -7.42 -1.04 -0.91
N PRO A 26 -6.22 -1.47 -0.46
CA PRO A 26 -5.95 -2.88 -0.20
C PRO A 26 -6.99 -3.47 0.77
N VAL A 27 -7.58 -4.59 0.40
CA VAL A 27 -8.59 -5.29 1.21
C VAL A 27 -7.96 -6.56 1.80
N ALA A 28 -7.97 -6.66 3.12
CA ALA A 28 -7.46 -7.85 3.79
C ALA A 28 -8.28 -9.09 3.44
N SER A 29 -7.62 -10.25 3.25
CA SER A 29 -8.26 -11.52 2.92
C SER A 29 -9.30 -11.94 3.95
N GLU A 30 -9.09 -11.62 5.25
CA GLU A 30 -10.06 -11.85 6.32
C GLU A 30 -11.37 -11.08 6.10
N THR A 31 -11.30 -9.85 5.58
CA THR A 31 -12.49 -9.06 5.25
C THR A 31 -13.27 -9.69 4.10
N LEU A 32 -12.55 -10.16 3.07
CA LEU A 32 -13.18 -10.87 1.95
C LEU A 32 -13.82 -12.19 2.40
N ARG A 33 -13.14 -12.98 3.25
CA ARG A 33 -13.73 -14.19 3.84
C ARG A 33 -15.02 -13.89 4.60
N ALA A 34 -15.02 -12.85 5.43
CA ALA A 34 -16.24 -12.44 6.14
C ALA A 34 -17.37 -12.02 5.19
N ILE A 35 -17.05 -11.45 4.03
CA ILE A 35 -18.03 -11.13 2.98
C ILE A 35 -18.50 -12.41 2.29
N SER A 36 -17.63 -13.40 2.03
CA SER A 36 -18.00 -14.66 1.38
C SER A 36 -18.99 -15.47 2.22
N GLU A 37 -18.87 -15.41 3.56
CA GLU A 37 -19.85 -16.02 4.46
C GLU A 37 -21.26 -15.39 4.32
N LEU A 38 -21.33 -14.13 3.94
CA LEU A 38 -22.60 -13.41 3.73
C LEU A 38 -23.18 -13.61 2.32
N ALA A 39 -22.33 -13.90 1.35
CA ALA A 39 -22.68 -14.09 -0.06
C ALA A 39 -22.02 -15.38 -0.59
N PRO A 40 -22.44 -16.59 -0.13
CA PRO A 40 -21.72 -17.84 -0.37
C PRO A 40 -21.72 -18.29 -1.85
N GLY A 41 -22.58 -17.70 -2.70
CA GLY A 41 -22.62 -17.95 -4.14
C GLY A 41 -21.81 -16.98 -4.98
N ALA A 42 -21.16 -15.98 -4.36
CA ALA A 42 -20.45 -14.93 -5.07
C ALA A 42 -18.93 -15.17 -5.12
N THR A 43 -18.33 -14.86 -6.27
CA THR A 43 -16.88 -14.63 -6.35
C THR A 43 -16.55 -13.23 -5.83
N LEU A 44 -15.47 -13.10 -5.07
CA LEU A 44 -15.05 -11.82 -4.50
C LEU A 44 -13.77 -11.36 -5.18
N HIS A 45 -13.79 -10.18 -5.73
CA HIS A 45 -12.72 -9.60 -6.52
C HIS A 45 -12.22 -8.29 -5.94
N THR A 46 -10.91 -8.05 -6.10
CA THR A 46 -10.27 -6.77 -5.73
C THR A 46 -9.54 -6.19 -6.92
N PRO A 47 -10.25 -5.45 -7.80
CA PRO A 47 -9.60 -4.81 -8.93
C PRO A 47 -8.65 -3.71 -8.48
N TYR A 48 -7.45 -3.71 -9.08
CA TYR A 48 -6.46 -2.65 -8.94
C TYR A 48 -6.58 -1.66 -10.09
N GLY A 49 -6.41 -0.39 -9.75
CA GLY A 49 -6.39 0.72 -10.68
C GLY A 49 -6.59 2.04 -9.94
N MET A 50 -6.77 3.08 -10.71
CA MET A 50 -6.93 4.45 -10.25
C MET A 50 -7.95 5.19 -11.11
N THR A 51 -8.26 6.43 -10.77
CA THR A 51 -9.21 7.25 -11.54
C THR A 51 -8.83 7.36 -13.00
N GLU A 52 -7.54 7.40 -13.29
CA GLU A 52 -6.96 7.52 -14.62
C GLU A 52 -7.10 6.25 -15.46
N VAL A 53 -7.12 5.08 -14.80
CA VAL A 53 -7.22 3.77 -15.46
C VAL A 53 -7.74 2.70 -14.51
N LEU A 54 -8.89 2.12 -14.81
CA LEU A 54 -9.52 1.04 -14.03
C LEU A 54 -10.34 0.12 -14.95
N PRO A 55 -10.18 -1.22 -14.85
CA PRO A 55 -9.18 -1.95 -14.08
C PRO A 55 -7.81 -1.99 -14.77
N VAL A 56 -6.74 -2.13 -13.98
CA VAL A 56 -5.39 -2.45 -14.46
C VAL A 56 -5.11 -3.95 -14.28
N ALA A 57 -5.42 -4.45 -13.08
CA ALA A 57 -5.33 -5.86 -12.74
C ALA A 57 -6.55 -6.28 -11.90
N ASP A 58 -6.83 -7.57 -11.83
CA ASP A 58 -7.89 -8.11 -10.99
C ASP A 58 -7.46 -9.44 -10.37
N ILE A 59 -7.93 -9.68 -9.15
CA ILE A 59 -7.64 -10.89 -8.40
C ILE A 59 -8.85 -11.27 -7.55
N ASP A 60 -9.16 -12.57 -7.49
CA ASP A 60 -10.18 -13.11 -6.60
C ASP A 60 -9.60 -13.56 -5.25
N LEU A 61 -10.49 -13.83 -4.28
CA LEU A 61 -10.10 -14.24 -2.93
C LEU A 61 -9.22 -15.49 -2.91
N ALA A 62 -9.52 -16.49 -3.73
CA ALA A 62 -8.76 -17.75 -3.75
C ALA A 62 -7.32 -17.52 -4.25
N ALA A 63 -7.18 -16.69 -5.29
CA ALA A 63 -5.88 -16.31 -5.82
C ALA A 63 -5.10 -15.39 -4.85
N ILE A 64 -5.78 -14.50 -4.11
CA ILE A 64 -5.14 -13.70 -3.04
C ILE A 64 -4.56 -14.64 -1.98
N GLU A 65 -5.34 -15.60 -1.49
CA GLU A 65 -4.88 -16.54 -0.46
C GLU A 65 -3.72 -17.43 -0.94
N LEU A 66 -3.68 -17.78 -2.21
CA LEU A 66 -2.55 -18.48 -2.81
C LEU A 66 -1.31 -17.59 -2.85
N ALA A 67 -1.43 -16.38 -3.38
CA ALA A 67 -0.34 -15.42 -3.47
C ALA A 67 0.26 -15.08 -2.09
N GLU A 68 -0.58 -14.88 -1.07
CA GLU A 68 -0.13 -14.60 0.31
C GLU A 68 0.61 -15.79 0.96
N ARG A 69 0.36 -17.03 0.49
CA ARG A 69 1.15 -18.21 0.91
C ARG A 69 2.47 -18.32 0.17
N ASP A 70 2.47 -17.99 -1.13
CA ASP A 70 3.67 -18.08 -1.98
C ASP A 70 4.71 -17.02 -1.57
N ASP A 71 4.27 -15.78 -1.42
CA ASP A 71 5.10 -14.67 -0.95
C ASP A 71 4.36 -13.82 0.09
N PRO A 72 4.48 -14.18 1.37
CA PRO A 72 3.86 -13.41 2.44
C PRO A 72 4.42 -11.98 2.59
N ASN A 73 5.60 -11.68 2.07
CA ASN A 73 6.28 -10.39 2.23
C ASN A 73 6.32 -9.56 0.92
N GLY A 74 5.75 -10.05 -0.18
CA GLY A 74 5.78 -9.40 -1.49
C GLY A 74 4.93 -8.13 -1.62
N GLY A 75 4.24 -7.72 -0.56
CA GLY A 75 3.32 -6.59 -0.64
C GLY A 75 1.86 -7.02 -0.82
N VAL A 76 1.09 -6.29 -1.63
CA VAL A 76 -0.30 -6.62 -1.97
C VAL A 76 -0.35 -7.18 -3.37
N CYS A 77 -0.59 -8.48 -3.51
CA CYS A 77 -0.87 -9.07 -4.82
C CYS A 77 -2.22 -8.56 -5.34
N VAL A 78 -2.21 -7.96 -6.53
CA VAL A 78 -3.40 -7.44 -7.21
C VAL A 78 -3.75 -8.27 -8.45
N GLY A 79 -3.08 -9.39 -8.64
CA GLY A 79 -3.32 -10.31 -9.75
C GLY A 79 -2.56 -9.97 -11.02
N ARG A 80 -3.01 -10.54 -12.14
CA ARG A 80 -2.41 -10.27 -13.45
C ARG A 80 -3.07 -9.07 -14.11
N PRO A 81 -2.32 -8.32 -14.95
CA PRO A 81 -2.93 -7.31 -15.80
C PRO A 81 -4.11 -7.88 -16.59
N VAL A 82 -5.20 -7.13 -16.66
CA VAL A 82 -6.38 -7.55 -17.43
C VAL A 82 -6.08 -7.49 -18.93
N VAL A 83 -6.85 -8.22 -19.72
CA VAL A 83 -6.68 -8.24 -21.19
C VAL A 83 -6.76 -6.81 -21.76
N GLY A 84 -5.72 -6.39 -22.46
CA GLY A 84 -5.58 -5.06 -23.03
C GLY A 84 -4.87 -4.05 -22.15
N ALA A 85 -4.62 -4.35 -20.87
CA ALA A 85 -3.71 -3.55 -20.03
C ALA A 85 -2.29 -4.12 -20.12
N GLU A 86 -1.33 -3.23 -20.29
CA GLU A 86 0.09 -3.53 -20.21
C GLU A 86 0.65 -2.86 -18.95
N VAL A 87 1.49 -3.58 -18.24
CA VAL A 87 2.19 -3.08 -17.04
C VAL A 87 3.68 -3.23 -17.25
N ARG A 88 4.41 -2.18 -16.91
CA ARG A 88 5.87 -2.16 -16.90
C ARG A 88 6.33 -1.71 -15.51
N ILE A 89 7.37 -2.34 -15.00
CA ILE A 89 8.09 -1.87 -13.80
C ILE A 89 9.32 -1.12 -14.27
N ALA A 90 9.46 0.13 -13.86
CA ALA A 90 10.51 1.01 -14.31
C ALA A 90 11.28 1.64 -13.14
N GLU A 91 12.44 2.20 -13.41
CA GLU A 91 13.21 2.95 -12.42
C GLU A 91 12.39 4.11 -11.84
N ILE A 92 12.54 4.34 -10.53
CA ILE A 92 11.90 5.47 -9.85
C ILE A 92 12.74 6.73 -10.13
N ASP A 93 12.31 7.54 -11.07
CA ASP A 93 12.93 8.81 -11.40
C ASP A 93 11.83 9.88 -11.52
N PHE A 94 11.74 10.76 -10.51
CA PHE A 94 10.72 11.81 -10.47
C PHE A 94 10.99 12.96 -11.47
N ASP A 95 12.23 13.07 -11.95
CA ASP A 95 12.68 14.13 -12.86
C ASP A 95 12.74 13.65 -14.32
N ALA A 96 12.41 12.38 -14.57
CA ALA A 96 12.46 11.81 -15.92
C ALA A 96 11.52 12.56 -16.88
N GLU A 97 12.09 13.06 -17.97
CA GLU A 97 11.32 13.66 -19.07
C GLU A 97 10.79 12.62 -20.06
N ASP A 98 11.45 11.47 -20.12
CA ASP A 98 11.09 10.31 -20.93
C ASP A 98 10.65 9.15 -20.04
N VAL A 99 10.12 8.08 -20.66
CA VAL A 99 9.74 6.84 -19.95
C VAL A 99 11.00 6.18 -19.37
N PRO A 100 11.09 6.01 -18.04
CA PRO A 100 12.28 5.42 -17.42
C PRO A 100 12.53 3.97 -17.91
N PRO A 101 13.79 3.50 -17.84
CA PRO A 101 14.14 2.12 -18.22
C PRO A 101 13.33 1.07 -17.48
N GLU A 102 12.96 0.01 -18.20
CA GLU A 102 12.27 -1.14 -17.62
C GLU A 102 13.24 -1.97 -16.78
N LEU A 103 12.76 -2.41 -15.62
CA LEU A 103 13.50 -3.26 -14.70
C LEU A 103 13.24 -4.74 -14.97
N ALA A 104 14.15 -5.59 -14.52
CA ALA A 104 14.00 -7.04 -14.59
C ALA A 104 12.82 -7.53 -13.72
N THR A 105 12.20 -8.64 -14.12
CA THR A 105 11.17 -9.33 -13.34
C THR A 105 11.64 -9.58 -11.90
N GLY A 106 10.77 -9.33 -10.94
CA GLY A 106 11.07 -9.40 -9.51
C GLY A 106 11.75 -8.15 -8.93
N SER A 107 12.19 -7.20 -9.76
CA SER A 107 12.74 -5.94 -9.27
C SER A 107 11.66 -4.96 -8.89
N MET A 108 11.82 -4.27 -7.75
CA MET A 108 10.93 -3.21 -7.30
C MET A 108 11.18 -1.92 -8.08
N GLY A 109 10.13 -1.30 -8.57
CA GLY A 109 10.18 -0.03 -9.27
C GLY A 109 8.82 0.65 -9.36
N GLU A 110 8.73 1.74 -10.12
CA GLU A 110 7.46 2.42 -10.39
C GLU A 110 6.61 1.62 -11.39
N ILE A 111 5.33 1.52 -11.11
CA ILE A 111 4.35 0.83 -11.96
C ILE A 111 3.88 1.81 -13.04
N LEU A 112 4.24 1.52 -14.29
CA LEU A 112 3.79 2.23 -15.46
C LEU A 112 2.68 1.40 -16.14
N ILE A 113 1.67 2.08 -16.67
CA ILE A 113 0.47 1.45 -17.23
C ILE A 113 0.21 1.99 -18.63
N ARG A 114 -0.14 1.09 -19.56
CA ARG A 114 -0.66 1.43 -20.88
C ARG A 114 -1.91 0.61 -21.13
N ALA A 115 -3.01 1.27 -21.47
CA ALA A 115 -4.28 0.63 -21.81
C ALA A 115 -5.13 1.56 -22.69
N PRO A 116 -5.99 1.02 -23.57
CA PRO A 116 -6.87 1.84 -24.41
C PRO A 116 -7.89 2.70 -23.65
N TRP A 117 -8.09 2.41 -22.36
CA TRP A 117 -9.01 3.15 -21.47
C TRP A 117 -8.31 4.01 -20.43
N VAL A 118 -7.00 4.27 -20.57
CA VAL A 118 -6.35 5.33 -19.80
C VAL A 118 -7.00 6.66 -20.15
N SER A 119 -7.33 7.49 -19.16
CA SER A 119 -7.93 8.81 -19.38
C SER A 119 -7.06 9.66 -20.32
N ASP A 120 -7.68 10.51 -21.12
CA ASP A 120 -6.97 11.31 -22.13
C ASP A 120 -6.02 12.36 -21.53
N GLY A 121 -6.24 12.79 -20.28
CA GLY A 121 -5.36 13.75 -19.61
C GLY A 121 -5.98 14.44 -18.40
N TYR A 122 -5.18 15.29 -17.78
CA TYR A 122 -5.59 16.13 -16.67
C TYR A 122 -5.96 17.54 -17.16
N LEU A 123 -7.22 17.92 -17.01
CA LEU A 123 -7.68 19.22 -17.46
C LEU A 123 -7.14 20.35 -16.56
N GLY A 124 -6.42 21.29 -17.17
CA GLY A 124 -5.97 22.53 -16.52
C GLY A 124 -4.76 22.39 -15.58
N VAL A 125 -4.14 21.20 -15.46
CA VAL A 125 -2.98 20.96 -14.58
C VAL A 125 -1.81 20.33 -15.36
N TRP A 126 -1.25 21.11 -16.29
CA TRP A 126 -0.22 20.68 -17.22
C TRP A 126 1.05 20.07 -16.57
N ALA A 127 1.44 20.56 -15.38
CA ALA A 127 2.57 20.02 -14.65
C ALA A 127 2.30 18.59 -14.16
N THR A 128 1.08 18.31 -13.69
CA THR A 128 0.64 16.95 -13.32
C THR A 128 0.58 16.06 -14.55
N GLU A 129 0.06 16.58 -15.68
CA GLU A 129 0.00 15.84 -16.93
C GLU A 129 1.38 15.41 -17.39
N ARG A 130 2.34 16.35 -17.44
CA ARG A 130 3.72 16.05 -17.83
C ARG A 130 4.41 15.06 -16.91
N ALA A 131 4.19 15.17 -15.61
CA ALA A 131 4.76 14.24 -14.63
C ALA A 131 4.15 12.83 -14.72
N ALA A 132 2.85 12.73 -15.01
CA ALA A 132 2.14 11.47 -15.10
C ALA A 132 2.33 10.75 -16.45
N ARG A 133 2.73 11.50 -17.50
CA ARG A 133 2.87 10.97 -18.88
C ARG A 133 4.13 11.49 -19.53
N PRO A 134 5.29 10.99 -19.13
CA PRO A 134 6.55 11.34 -19.78
C PRO A 134 6.58 10.75 -21.20
N GLY A 135 7.24 11.46 -22.10
CA GLY A 135 7.42 11.02 -23.48
C GLY A 135 6.28 11.42 -24.44
N PRO A 136 6.21 10.83 -25.63
CA PRO A 136 5.19 11.12 -26.64
C PRO A 136 3.77 10.78 -26.17
N VAL A 137 2.78 11.50 -26.70
CA VAL A 137 1.35 11.27 -26.38
C VAL A 137 0.94 9.84 -26.72
N GLY A 138 0.27 9.18 -25.77
CA GLY A 138 -0.24 7.81 -25.93
C GLY A 138 0.66 6.72 -25.39
N ASP A 139 1.78 7.09 -24.80
CA ASP A 139 2.68 6.14 -24.15
C ASP A 139 2.22 5.73 -22.73
N TRP A 140 3.15 5.59 -21.82
CA TRP A 140 2.93 5.05 -20.50
C TRP A 140 2.37 6.09 -19.53
N HIS A 141 1.38 5.69 -18.75
CA HIS A 141 0.90 6.44 -17.58
C HIS A 141 1.67 6.01 -16.33
N ARG A 142 2.28 6.96 -15.64
CA ARG A 142 2.94 6.75 -14.34
C ARG A 142 1.88 6.72 -13.24
N SER A 143 1.74 5.57 -12.59
CA SER A 143 0.74 5.40 -11.52
C SER A 143 1.12 6.13 -10.23
N GLY A 144 2.43 6.38 -10.03
CA GLY A 144 2.99 6.79 -8.74
C GLY A 144 2.94 5.70 -7.67
N ASP A 145 2.50 4.49 -8.00
CA ASP A 145 2.64 3.30 -7.16
C ASP A 145 3.95 2.59 -7.47
N VAL A 146 4.50 1.89 -6.48
CA VAL A 146 5.68 1.05 -6.64
C VAL A 146 5.34 -0.40 -6.36
N GLY A 147 6.06 -1.30 -7.02
CA GLY A 147 5.88 -2.73 -6.89
C GLY A 147 6.72 -3.52 -7.87
N HIS A 148 6.39 -4.78 -8.05
CA HIS A 148 7.08 -5.66 -9.00
C HIS A 148 6.11 -6.60 -9.71
N LEU A 149 6.57 -7.20 -10.81
CA LEU A 149 5.94 -8.37 -11.43
C LEU A 149 6.72 -9.61 -10.99
N ASP A 150 6.03 -10.62 -10.49
CA ASP A 150 6.65 -11.91 -10.17
C ASP A 150 6.84 -12.80 -11.42
N ALA A 151 7.45 -13.97 -11.22
CA ALA A 151 7.72 -14.92 -12.31
C ALA A 151 6.44 -15.47 -12.97
N GLU A 152 5.32 -15.44 -12.26
CA GLU A 152 4.00 -15.83 -12.75
C GLU A 152 3.27 -14.69 -13.46
N GLY A 153 3.87 -13.48 -13.52
CA GLY A 153 3.29 -12.28 -14.11
C GLY A 153 2.18 -11.65 -13.25
N ARG A 154 2.14 -11.95 -11.95
CA ARG A 154 1.25 -11.27 -11.00
C ARG A 154 1.90 -9.95 -10.59
N LEU A 155 1.09 -8.90 -10.52
CA LEU A 155 1.50 -7.57 -10.06
C LEU A 155 1.36 -7.52 -8.53
N TRP A 156 2.42 -7.07 -7.87
CA TRP A 156 2.48 -6.82 -6.44
C TRP A 156 2.67 -5.33 -6.20
N VAL A 157 1.79 -4.72 -5.43
CA VAL A 157 1.87 -3.30 -5.05
C VAL A 157 2.50 -3.19 -3.67
N GLU A 158 3.59 -2.43 -3.59
CA GLU A 158 4.41 -2.28 -2.38
C GLU A 158 4.29 -0.89 -1.74
N GLY A 159 3.57 0.03 -2.37
CA GLY A 159 3.31 1.37 -1.83
C GLY A 159 3.25 2.45 -2.89
N ARG A 160 3.48 3.68 -2.44
CA ARG A 160 3.59 4.87 -3.32
C ARG A 160 5.05 5.26 -3.49
N ALA A 161 5.45 5.68 -4.69
CA ALA A 161 6.81 6.11 -4.98
C ALA A 161 7.31 7.22 -4.02
N VAL A 162 6.45 8.18 -3.70
CA VAL A 162 6.75 9.27 -2.74
C VAL A 162 6.94 8.79 -1.28
N HIS A 163 6.60 7.55 -0.98
CA HIS A 163 6.75 6.96 0.36
C HIS A 163 7.85 5.90 0.42
N VAL A 164 8.60 5.69 -0.65
CA VAL A 164 9.78 4.84 -0.63
C VAL A 164 10.82 5.43 0.32
N ILE A 165 11.34 4.60 1.19
CA ILE A 165 12.33 5.00 2.22
C ILE A 165 13.72 4.77 1.62
N HIS A 166 14.41 5.83 1.30
CA HIS A 166 15.74 5.79 0.67
C HIS A 166 16.83 5.66 1.74
N THR A 167 17.13 4.44 2.17
CA THR A 167 18.17 4.14 3.16
C THR A 167 19.55 4.06 2.52
N ALA A 168 20.61 4.10 3.33
CA ALA A 168 21.98 3.89 2.86
C ALA A 168 22.24 2.46 2.31
N ALA A 169 21.40 1.49 2.67
CA ALA A 169 21.46 0.12 2.19
C ALA A 169 20.63 -0.14 0.92
N GLY A 170 19.85 0.87 0.49
CA GLY A 170 18.95 0.78 -0.66
C GLY A 170 17.52 1.22 -0.31
N PRO A 171 16.63 1.25 -1.31
CA PRO A 171 15.24 1.62 -1.11
C PRO A 171 14.47 0.53 -0.35
N VAL A 172 13.58 0.97 0.55
CA VAL A 172 12.66 0.11 1.31
C VAL A 172 11.24 0.57 1.04
N THR A 173 10.36 -0.34 0.67
CA THR A 173 8.94 -0.07 0.47
C THR A 173 8.15 -0.27 1.75
N SER A 174 7.16 0.59 1.99
CA SER A 174 6.45 0.62 3.28
C SER A 174 5.50 -0.56 3.47
N VAL A 175 4.76 -0.97 2.44
CA VAL A 175 3.67 -1.94 2.58
C VAL A 175 4.14 -3.34 2.95
N PRO A 176 5.19 -3.94 2.33
CA PRO A 176 5.74 -5.21 2.76
C PRO A 176 6.16 -5.23 4.22
N VAL A 177 6.88 -4.19 4.65
CA VAL A 177 7.35 -4.02 6.03
C VAL A 177 6.16 -3.92 7.01
N GLU A 178 5.18 -3.09 6.70
CA GLU A 178 3.97 -2.90 7.52
C GLU A 178 3.22 -4.24 7.69
N ARG A 179 2.97 -4.93 6.58
CA ARG A 179 2.26 -6.23 6.60
C ARG A 179 3.02 -7.32 7.37
N ALA A 180 4.34 -7.36 7.27
CA ALA A 180 5.16 -8.31 8.02
C ALA A 180 5.02 -8.07 9.54
N VAL A 181 5.11 -6.81 9.97
CA VAL A 181 4.96 -6.44 11.38
C VAL A 181 3.52 -6.67 11.87
N GLU A 182 2.49 -6.23 11.13
CA GLU A 182 1.08 -6.42 11.48
C GLU A 182 0.75 -7.91 11.71
N ARG A 183 1.24 -8.76 10.81
CA ARG A 183 1.03 -10.22 10.90
C ARG A 183 1.76 -10.84 12.06
N ALA A 184 3.03 -10.47 12.28
CA ALA A 184 3.84 -11.04 13.35
C ALA A 184 3.33 -10.67 14.74
N LEU A 185 2.80 -9.46 14.90
CA LEU A 185 2.33 -8.94 16.18
C LEU A 185 0.81 -9.10 16.39
N GLY A 186 0.05 -9.41 15.34
CA GLY A 186 -1.42 -9.43 15.41
C GLY A 186 -2.04 -8.04 15.67
N VAL A 187 -1.34 -6.97 15.31
CA VAL A 187 -1.82 -5.59 15.47
C VAL A 187 -2.58 -5.10 14.26
N ALA A 188 -3.49 -4.15 14.48
CA ALA A 188 -4.41 -3.71 13.44
C ALA A 188 -3.78 -2.78 12.41
N ARG A 189 -2.79 -1.97 12.79
CA ARG A 189 -2.14 -0.99 11.91
C ARG A 189 -0.71 -0.67 12.34
N VAL A 190 0.15 -0.59 11.32
CA VAL A 190 1.54 -0.17 11.42
C VAL A 190 1.84 0.84 10.32
N ALA A 191 2.72 1.79 10.57
CA ALA A 191 3.30 2.66 9.57
C ALA A 191 4.81 2.51 9.53
N ALA A 192 5.37 2.26 8.35
CA ALA A 192 6.80 2.30 8.07
C ALA A 192 7.14 3.61 7.37
N VAL A 193 8.02 4.41 7.98
CA VAL A 193 8.38 5.73 7.49
C VAL A 193 9.89 5.97 7.51
N GLY A 194 10.38 6.77 6.56
CA GLY A 194 11.76 7.23 6.51
C GLY A 194 11.94 8.54 7.28
N VAL A 195 12.93 8.60 8.15
CA VAL A 195 13.30 9.82 8.88
C VAL A 195 14.74 10.20 8.55
N GLY A 196 14.98 11.46 8.25
CA GLY A 196 16.28 12.00 7.88
C GLY A 196 16.40 12.35 6.39
N PRO A 197 17.60 12.69 5.91
CA PRO A 197 17.84 13.09 4.52
C PRO A 197 17.59 11.94 3.54
N VAL A 198 17.00 12.25 2.38
CA VAL A 198 16.82 11.28 1.30
C VAL A 198 18.18 10.66 0.91
N GLY A 199 18.21 9.36 0.67
CA GLY A 199 19.43 8.58 0.39
C GLY A 199 20.17 8.08 1.64
N SER A 200 19.81 8.56 2.82
CA SER A 200 20.33 8.09 4.12
C SER A 200 19.25 8.08 5.21
N GLN A 201 18.00 7.94 4.81
CA GLN A 201 16.88 7.85 5.73
C GLN A 201 17.01 6.65 6.65
N GLN A 202 16.53 6.81 7.88
CA GLN A 202 16.41 5.74 8.85
C GLN A 202 14.99 5.20 8.84
N LEU A 203 14.85 3.88 8.76
CA LEU A 203 13.55 3.22 8.88
C LEU A 203 13.03 3.32 10.32
N VAL A 204 11.85 3.90 10.47
CA VAL A 204 11.13 4.01 11.73
C VAL A 204 9.79 3.32 11.60
N ILE A 205 9.46 2.45 12.56
CA ILE A 205 8.18 1.75 12.62
C ILE A 205 7.31 2.41 13.68
N VAL A 206 6.07 2.75 13.32
CA VAL A 206 5.08 3.34 14.24
C VAL A 206 3.90 2.37 14.35
N VAL A 207 3.69 1.83 15.54
CA VAL A 207 2.62 0.85 15.83
C VAL A 207 1.42 1.56 16.43
N GLU A 208 0.22 1.30 15.89
CA GLU A 208 -1.03 1.75 16.50
C GLU A 208 -1.37 0.85 17.69
N ASP A 209 -1.38 1.43 18.88
CA ASP A 209 -1.81 0.78 20.11
C ASP A 209 -2.65 1.76 20.92
N ARG A 210 -3.94 1.46 21.09
CA ARG A 210 -4.91 2.36 21.75
C ARG A 210 -4.62 2.61 23.21
N ASP A 211 -3.92 1.70 23.85
CA ASP A 211 -3.60 1.76 25.26
C ASP A 211 -2.20 2.39 25.51
N ALA A 212 -1.41 2.61 24.46
CA ALA A 212 -0.10 3.21 24.55
C ALA A 212 -0.16 4.75 24.55
N THR A 213 0.85 5.35 25.14
CA THR A 213 1.14 6.79 24.98
C THR A 213 1.95 7.01 23.70
N ASP A 214 1.68 8.14 23.01
CA ASP A 214 2.46 8.52 21.84
C ASP A 214 3.92 8.75 22.20
N GLY A 215 4.84 8.02 21.56
CA GLY A 215 6.28 8.13 21.81
C GLY A 215 7.06 6.83 21.57
N PRO A 216 8.27 6.70 22.14
CA PRO A 216 9.08 5.50 22.02
C PRO A 216 8.36 4.25 22.56
N ALA A 217 8.42 3.15 21.81
CA ALA A 217 7.88 1.86 22.23
C ALA A 217 8.68 1.24 23.38
N GLY A 218 8.01 0.41 24.18
CA GLY A 218 8.71 -0.43 25.16
C GLY A 218 9.67 -1.42 24.52
N SER A 219 10.65 -1.90 25.29
CA SER A 219 11.73 -2.78 24.82
C SER A 219 11.22 -4.06 24.13
N ASP A 220 10.19 -4.67 24.70
CA ASP A 220 9.66 -5.95 24.22
C ASP A 220 8.96 -5.80 22.86
N LEU A 221 8.13 -4.78 22.69
CA LEU A 221 7.51 -4.45 21.42
C LEU A 221 8.57 -4.10 20.38
N ALA A 222 9.57 -3.29 20.75
CA ALA A 222 10.65 -2.92 19.84
C ALA A 222 11.50 -4.13 19.41
N ALA A 223 11.73 -5.09 20.30
CA ALA A 223 12.41 -6.34 19.96
C ALA A 223 11.58 -7.20 19.00
N SER A 224 10.27 -7.35 19.28
CA SER A 224 9.36 -8.13 18.45
C SER A 224 9.23 -7.56 17.04
N VAL A 225 9.15 -6.23 16.90
CA VAL A 225 9.15 -5.56 15.59
C VAL A 225 10.43 -5.87 14.81
N ARG A 226 11.61 -5.76 15.46
CA ARG A 226 12.90 -6.03 14.81
C ARG A 226 13.08 -7.50 14.42
N GLN A 227 12.40 -8.43 15.08
CA GLN A 227 12.40 -9.85 14.71
C GLN A 227 11.47 -10.17 13.54
N ALA A 228 10.46 -9.33 13.31
CA ALA A 228 9.45 -9.54 12.27
C ALA A 228 9.95 -9.20 10.85
N ILE A 229 11.00 -8.40 10.72
CA ILE A 229 11.50 -7.89 9.44
C ILE A 229 13.03 -7.97 9.38
N SER A 230 13.56 -8.02 8.15
CA SER A 230 15.00 -8.09 7.89
C SER A 230 15.68 -6.72 7.84
N GLU A 231 14.92 -5.68 7.55
CA GLU A 231 15.40 -4.33 7.39
C GLU A 231 15.87 -3.74 8.72
N PRO A 232 16.99 -3.00 8.73
CA PRO A 232 17.47 -2.34 9.96
C PRO A 232 16.49 -1.27 10.45
N VAL A 233 15.85 -1.50 11.59
CA VAL A 233 14.91 -0.55 12.23
C VAL A 233 15.66 0.33 13.22
N ALA A 234 15.75 1.62 12.93
CA ALA A 234 16.41 2.60 13.79
C ALA A 234 15.62 2.85 15.07
N SER A 235 14.29 2.96 14.95
CA SER A 235 13.42 3.16 16.11
C SER A 235 12.04 2.55 15.91
N VAL A 236 11.42 2.17 17.04
CA VAL A 236 10.01 1.75 17.09
C VAL A 236 9.28 2.73 18.01
N LEU A 237 8.20 3.30 17.50
CA LEU A 237 7.34 4.24 18.21
C LEU A 237 5.93 3.66 18.34
N THR A 238 5.17 4.15 19.30
CA THR A 238 3.75 3.84 19.48
C THR A 238 2.90 5.09 19.38
N VAL A 239 1.67 4.93 18.90
CA VAL A 239 0.65 5.99 18.91
C VAL A 239 -0.71 5.39 19.22
N GLY A 240 -1.55 6.13 19.93
CA GLY A 240 -2.91 5.66 20.21
C GLY A 240 -3.78 5.51 18.96
N ARG A 241 -3.49 6.27 17.89
CA ARG A 241 -4.14 6.17 16.58
C ARG A 241 -3.27 6.78 15.48
N LEU A 242 -3.09 6.05 14.38
CA LEU A 242 -2.43 6.57 13.19
C LEU A 242 -3.35 7.54 12.41
N PRO A 243 -2.82 8.66 11.90
CA PRO A 243 -3.57 9.58 11.06
C PRO A 243 -3.89 8.90 9.72
N VAL A 244 -5.11 9.16 9.23
CA VAL A 244 -5.56 8.65 7.94
C VAL A 244 -5.98 9.79 7.03
N ASP A 245 -5.83 9.62 5.72
CA ASP A 245 -6.32 10.58 4.73
C ASP A 245 -7.85 10.73 4.87
N ILE A 246 -8.31 11.97 5.03
CA ILE A 246 -9.72 12.33 5.25
C ILE A 246 -10.61 11.82 4.10
N ARG A 247 -10.07 11.78 2.87
CA ARG A 247 -10.79 11.36 1.66
C ARG A 247 -10.90 9.83 1.56
N HIS A 248 -9.96 9.12 2.19
CA HIS A 248 -9.85 7.66 2.13
C HIS A 248 -9.50 7.12 3.51
N ASN A 249 -10.44 7.04 4.43
CA ASN A 249 -10.27 6.61 5.83
C ASN A 249 -9.47 5.31 6.06
N ALA A 250 -9.05 4.65 4.98
CA ALA A 250 -8.22 3.45 5.02
C ALA A 250 -6.72 3.72 4.82
N LYS A 251 -6.33 4.89 4.24
CA LYS A 251 -4.92 5.16 3.89
C LYS A 251 -4.24 5.97 5.00
N ILE A 252 -3.13 5.44 5.52
CA ILE A 252 -2.29 6.14 6.51
C ILE A 252 -1.65 7.37 5.84
N ASP A 253 -1.69 8.51 6.52
CA ASP A 253 -0.94 9.71 6.13
C ASP A 253 0.52 9.60 6.59
N ARG A 254 1.33 8.90 5.78
CA ARG A 254 2.74 8.63 6.11
C ARG A 254 3.60 9.89 6.17
N ALA A 255 3.24 10.96 5.46
CA ALA A 255 3.98 12.21 5.52
C ALA A 255 3.87 12.87 6.90
N VAL A 256 2.65 12.89 7.45
CA VAL A 256 2.40 13.37 8.83
C VAL A 256 3.12 12.48 9.84
N VAL A 257 3.05 11.15 9.68
CA VAL A 257 3.72 10.19 10.58
C VAL A 257 5.24 10.38 10.55
N ALA A 258 5.86 10.53 9.36
CA ALA A 258 7.30 10.73 9.20
C ALA A 258 7.77 12.02 9.87
N SER A 259 7.04 13.12 9.68
CA SER A 259 7.34 14.41 10.30
C SER A 259 7.28 14.32 11.84
N TRP A 260 6.20 13.71 12.36
CA TRP A 260 6.04 13.50 13.80
C TRP A 260 7.13 12.61 14.38
N ALA A 261 7.45 11.49 13.72
CA ALA A 261 8.50 10.58 14.15
C ALA A 261 9.87 11.27 14.19
N GLY A 262 10.17 12.12 13.20
CA GLY A 262 11.38 12.94 13.17
C GLY A 262 11.47 13.91 14.36
N ASP A 263 10.37 14.54 14.74
CA ASP A 263 10.32 15.44 15.89
C ASP A 263 10.49 14.69 17.22
N VAL A 264 9.86 13.51 17.38
CA VAL A 264 10.03 12.64 18.55
C VAL A 264 11.49 12.24 18.70
N LEU A 265 12.12 11.76 17.63
CA LEU A 265 13.52 11.30 17.65
C LEU A 265 14.52 12.44 17.87
N ALA A 266 14.16 13.66 17.46
CA ALA A 266 14.95 14.86 17.74
C ALA A 266 14.75 15.41 19.17
N GLY A 267 13.93 14.76 20.00
CA GLY A 267 13.61 15.23 21.36
C GLY A 267 12.78 16.51 21.40
N ARG A 268 12.10 16.84 20.30
CA ARG A 268 11.23 18.02 20.25
C ARG A 268 9.91 17.78 20.98
N ARG A 269 9.30 18.87 21.46
CA ARG A 269 7.97 18.79 22.05
C ARG A 269 6.94 18.57 20.94
N VAL A 270 6.38 17.37 20.85
CA VAL A 270 5.39 17.00 19.83
C VAL A 270 3.97 17.09 20.36
N ARG A 271 3.03 17.39 19.47
CA ARG A 271 1.60 17.17 19.73
C ARG A 271 1.28 15.69 19.63
N ASN A 272 0.31 15.24 20.42
CA ASN A 272 -0.20 13.89 20.32
C ASN A 272 -0.72 13.64 18.88
N LEU A 273 -0.15 12.63 18.19
CA LEU A 273 -0.49 12.31 16.80
C LEU A 273 -1.94 11.86 16.67
N SER A 274 -2.47 11.18 17.68
CA SER A 274 -3.85 10.70 17.74
C SER A 274 -4.91 11.82 17.68
N ARG A 275 -4.52 13.07 17.91
CA ARG A 275 -5.38 14.26 17.86
C ARG A 275 -5.28 15.02 16.54
N TRP A 276 -4.49 14.52 15.63
CA TRP A 276 -4.36 15.13 14.30
C TRP A 276 -5.64 14.85 13.49
N ARG A 277 -6.35 15.94 13.11
CA ARG A 277 -7.57 15.91 12.29
C ARG A 277 -7.30 16.56 10.94
#